data_aed418548bf739eda1b5c738a2c6c88e
#
_entry.id   aed418548bf739eda1b5c738a2c6c88e
#
_cell.length_a   1.000
_cell.length_b   1.000
_cell.length_c   1.000
_cell.angle_alpha   90.00
_cell.angle_beta   90.00
_cell.angle_gamma   90.00
#
_symmetry.space_group_name_H-M   'P 1'
#
loop_
_entity.id
_entity.type
_entity.pdbx_description
1 polymer ?
#
loop_
_entity_poly.entity_id
_entity_poly.type
_entity_poly.pdbx_seq_one_letter_code
_entity_poly.pdbx_strand_id
1 'polypeptide(L)'
;MFAILHPTAHFTFIFIPGRFREKGNFYMETTGYIHSIDSFGSVDGPGVRFVTFLQGCHMRCRYCHNPDTWKLANTAAISGPQTSENAAHANTVQNTASDSAAPSSVCNYKEMTPSALIRQALRYKRYWGKEGGITVSGGEPLLQIDFMNELFRLAKENGVGTVLDTAGQPFTREDPFFSKLTDLMENTGLVMLDLKHIDPEKHRALTGHSNENILAFARYLNEIGKPMWIRHVLVPGVTDDDENLHGIRAFLDTLSNVKKVEVLPYHTLGIYKWESLRIPYTLKDVDPPTAESVKRAEEILGC
;
A
#
# COMPACT_ATOMS: atom_id res chain seq x y z
N MET A 1 7.47 -31.81 57.09
CA MET A 1 7.92 -31.84 55.68
C MET A 1 6.71 -32.25 54.87
N PHE A 2 5.91 -31.27 54.45
CA PHE A 2 4.72 -31.46 53.64
C PHE A 2 4.90 -30.69 52.33
N ALA A 3 5.02 -31.42 51.24
CA ALA A 3 5.08 -30.87 49.90
C ALA A 3 3.63 -30.61 49.43
N ILE A 4 3.33 -29.35 49.11
CA ILE A 4 2.08 -28.95 48.46
C ILE A 4 2.29 -29.01 46.97
N LEU A 5 1.66 -29.96 46.30
CA LEU A 5 1.55 -30.06 44.87
C LEU A 5 0.56 -29.00 44.36
N HIS A 6 1.03 -28.09 43.51
CA HIS A 6 0.15 -27.20 42.75
C HIS A 6 -0.44 -27.95 41.55
N PRO A 7 -1.75 -27.83 41.29
CA PRO A 7 -2.35 -28.42 40.09
C PRO A 7 -2.01 -27.57 38.87
N THR A 8 -1.48 -28.22 37.83
CA THR A 8 -1.28 -27.68 36.49
C THR A 8 -2.64 -27.35 35.86
N ALA A 9 -2.89 -26.08 35.66
CA ALA A 9 -4.06 -25.63 34.91
C ALA A 9 -3.88 -25.97 33.43
N HIS A 10 -4.62 -26.96 32.94
CA HIS A 10 -4.77 -27.22 31.52
C HIS A 10 -5.65 -26.12 30.91
N PHE A 11 -5.07 -25.21 30.16
CA PHE A 11 -5.81 -24.26 29.32
C PHE A 11 -6.35 -24.99 28.09
N THR A 12 -7.62 -25.29 28.07
CA THR A 12 -8.31 -25.76 26.88
C THR A 12 -8.63 -24.55 26.00
N PHE A 13 -7.90 -24.39 24.91
CA PHE A 13 -8.22 -23.38 23.90
C PHE A 13 -9.47 -23.83 23.12
N ILE A 14 -10.60 -23.20 23.37
CA ILE A 14 -11.77 -23.33 22.50
C ILE A 14 -11.56 -22.36 21.31
N PHE A 15 -11.23 -22.92 20.15
CA PHE A 15 -11.08 -22.18 18.91
C PHE A 15 -12.49 -21.89 18.34
N ILE A 16 -12.92 -20.62 18.40
CA ILE A 16 -14.08 -20.12 17.67
C ILE A 16 -13.52 -19.22 16.56
N PRO A 17 -13.74 -19.53 15.25
CA PRO A 17 -13.26 -18.70 14.15
C PRO A 17 -13.76 -17.25 14.29
N GLY A 18 -12.85 -16.26 14.19
CA GLY A 18 -13.17 -14.83 14.21
C GLY A 18 -13.30 -14.19 15.61
N ARG A 19 -12.93 -14.88 16.69
CA ARG A 19 -12.92 -14.29 18.06
C ARG A 19 -11.59 -14.55 18.77
N PHE A 20 -10.94 -13.48 19.16
CA PHE A 20 -9.75 -13.52 20.02
C PHE A 20 -10.14 -13.19 21.46
N ARG A 21 -9.50 -13.85 22.45
CA ARG A 21 -9.69 -13.55 23.88
C ARG A 21 -8.42 -12.94 24.44
N GLU A 22 -8.42 -11.64 24.64
CA GLU A 22 -7.40 -10.97 25.42
C GLU A 22 -8.01 -10.45 26.73
N LYS A 23 -7.42 -10.81 27.87
CA LYS A 23 -7.85 -10.39 29.22
C LYS A 23 -9.36 -10.58 29.52
N GLY A 24 -9.99 -11.60 28.95
CA GLY A 24 -11.40 -11.91 29.23
C GLY A 24 -12.44 -11.29 28.29
N ASN A 25 -12.06 -10.37 27.40
CA ASN A 25 -12.96 -9.80 26.41
C ASN A 25 -12.81 -10.48 25.04
N PHE A 26 -13.94 -10.70 24.36
CA PHE A 26 -13.97 -11.16 22.97
C PHE A 26 -13.99 -9.94 22.06
N TYR A 27 -12.93 -9.77 21.26
CA TYR A 27 -12.89 -8.78 20.18
C TYR A 27 -13.19 -9.47 18.85
N MET A 28 -13.96 -8.81 17.99
CA MET A 28 -14.08 -9.23 16.60
C MET A 28 -12.79 -8.81 15.88
N GLU A 29 -12.15 -9.79 15.27
CA GLU A 29 -10.95 -9.54 14.44
C GLU A 29 -11.34 -8.68 13.23
N THR A 30 -10.50 -7.72 12.85
CA THR A 30 -10.72 -6.90 11.66
C THR A 30 -10.72 -7.76 10.40
N THR A 31 -11.41 -7.31 9.37
CA THR A 31 -11.42 -7.97 8.06
C THR A 31 -10.68 -7.11 7.05
N GLY A 32 -9.74 -7.73 6.33
CA GLY A 32 -9.05 -7.11 5.19
C GLY A 32 -9.59 -7.64 3.87
N TYR A 33 -9.60 -6.77 2.88
CA TYR A 33 -10.02 -7.08 1.52
C TYR A 33 -8.78 -7.27 0.66
N ILE A 34 -8.46 -8.53 0.37
CA ILE A 34 -7.23 -8.95 -0.31
C ILE A 34 -7.52 -9.16 -1.79
N HIS A 35 -6.90 -8.35 -2.65
CA HIS A 35 -6.99 -8.51 -4.09
C HIS A 35 -6.21 -9.76 -4.56
N SER A 36 -4.93 -9.84 -4.20
CA SER A 36 -4.05 -10.94 -4.60
C SER A 36 -2.87 -11.10 -3.63
N ILE A 37 -2.17 -12.22 -3.77
CA ILE A 37 -0.99 -12.56 -2.97
C ILE A 37 0.10 -13.08 -3.89
N ASP A 38 1.32 -12.58 -3.72
CA ASP A 38 2.55 -13.17 -4.25
C ASP A 38 3.40 -13.68 -3.09
N SER A 39 3.77 -14.95 -3.13
CA SER A 39 4.51 -15.58 -2.03
C SER A 39 6.04 -15.48 -2.17
N PHE A 40 6.55 -14.95 -3.28
CA PHE A 40 7.98 -14.88 -3.59
C PHE A 40 8.40 -13.54 -4.24
N GLY A 41 7.80 -12.41 -3.83
CA GLY A 41 8.22 -11.08 -4.29
C GLY A 41 9.70 -10.83 -4.01
N SER A 42 10.45 -10.41 -5.02
CA SER A 42 11.88 -10.14 -4.93
C SER A 42 12.23 -8.66 -5.10
N VAL A 43 11.25 -7.84 -5.48
CA VAL A 43 11.41 -6.39 -5.74
C VAL A 43 10.52 -5.52 -4.82
N ASP A 44 9.85 -6.14 -3.88
CA ASP A 44 8.87 -5.50 -3.01
C ASP A 44 9.42 -5.22 -1.61
N GLY A 45 10.70 -4.91 -1.51
CA GLY A 45 11.44 -4.65 -0.28
C GLY A 45 12.67 -5.55 -0.13
N PRO A 46 13.36 -5.51 1.02
CA PRO A 46 14.57 -6.29 1.24
C PRO A 46 14.29 -7.80 1.34
N GLY A 47 15.12 -8.60 0.71
CA GLY A 47 15.03 -10.08 0.70
C GLY A 47 13.81 -10.60 -0.05
N VAL A 48 13.45 -11.85 0.19
CA VAL A 48 12.24 -12.47 -0.37
C VAL A 48 11.03 -12.10 0.48
N ARG A 49 9.96 -11.67 -0.16
CA ARG A 49 8.76 -11.15 0.53
C ARG A 49 7.52 -11.97 0.22
N PHE A 50 6.67 -12.12 1.22
CA PHE A 50 5.27 -12.49 1.01
C PHE A 50 4.50 -11.19 0.81
N VAL A 51 4.11 -10.93 -0.43
CA VAL A 51 3.45 -9.69 -0.83
C VAL A 51 1.94 -9.88 -0.82
N THR A 52 1.24 -8.98 -0.16
CA THR A 52 -0.22 -8.94 -0.16
C THR A 52 -0.70 -7.65 -0.80
N PHE A 53 -1.49 -7.77 -1.85
CA PHE A 53 -2.10 -6.63 -2.54
C PHE A 53 -3.51 -6.42 -2.02
N LEU A 54 -3.77 -5.26 -1.39
CA LEU A 54 -5.08 -4.91 -0.86
C LEU A 54 -5.98 -4.30 -1.93
N GLN A 55 -7.29 -4.51 -1.76
CA GLN A 55 -8.32 -3.90 -2.59
C GLN A 55 -8.64 -2.48 -2.10
N GLY A 56 -8.87 -1.56 -3.01
CA GLY A 56 -9.26 -0.18 -2.77
C GLY A 56 -8.13 0.82 -2.99
N CYS A 57 -8.39 1.83 -3.83
CA CYS A 57 -7.48 2.97 -4.04
C CYS A 57 -8.29 4.20 -4.45
N HIS A 58 -7.98 5.36 -3.86
CA HIS A 58 -8.58 6.63 -4.28
C HIS A 58 -7.88 7.24 -5.50
N MET A 59 -6.60 6.91 -5.70
CA MET A 59 -5.83 7.47 -6.81
C MET A 59 -6.25 6.84 -8.15
N ARG A 60 -6.03 7.59 -9.24
CA ARG A 60 -6.33 7.19 -10.63
C ARG A 60 -5.11 7.38 -11.50
N CYS A 61 -3.98 6.78 -11.05
CA CYS A 61 -2.70 6.91 -11.75
C CYS A 61 -2.82 6.41 -13.19
N ARG A 62 -2.44 7.25 -14.16
CA ARG A 62 -2.57 6.96 -15.59
C ARG A 62 -1.76 5.75 -16.06
N TYR A 63 -0.72 5.37 -15.31
CA TYR A 63 0.13 4.19 -15.55
C TYR A 63 -0.13 3.04 -14.58
N CYS A 64 -1.28 3.01 -13.89
CA CYS A 64 -1.54 1.99 -12.88
C CYS A 64 -1.49 0.56 -13.47
N HIS A 65 -0.70 -0.31 -12.85
CA HIS A 65 -0.65 -1.73 -13.24
C HIS A 65 -1.79 -2.56 -12.67
N ASN A 66 -2.48 -2.03 -11.64
CA ASN A 66 -3.54 -2.73 -10.92
C ASN A 66 -4.83 -1.87 -10.86
N PRO A 67 -5.40 -1.40 -11.98
CA PRO A 67 -6.65 -0.61 -11.97
C PRO A 67 -7.83 -1.42 -11.44
N ASP A 68 -7.73 -2.74 -11.43
CA ASP A 68 -8.66 -3.69 -10.82
C ASP A 68 -8.74 -3.56 -9.29
N THR A 69 -7.73 -2.96 -8.65
CA THR A 69 -7.77 -2.65 -7.22
C THR A 69 -8.45 -1.33 -6.87
N TRP A 70 -8.86 -0.52 -7.83
CA TRP A 70 -9.39 0.83 -7.57
C TRP A 70 -10.72 0.84 -6.82
N LYS A 71 -11.59 -0.12 -7.10
CA LYS A 71 -12.90 -0.17 -6.46
C LYS A 71 -12.74 -0.39 -4.97
N LEU A 72 -13.32 0.51 -4.17
CA LEU A 72 -13.35 0.37 -2.73
C LEU A 72 -14.19 -0.86 -2.35
N ALA A 73 -13.64 -1.70 -1.50
CA ALA A 73 -14.41 -2.73 -0.84
C ALA A 73 -15.34 -2.06 0.18
N ASN A 74 -16.49 -2.62 0.45
CA ASN A 74 -17.60 -2.12 1.27
C ASN A 74 -17.31 -0.86 2.11
N THR A 75 -17.85 0.28 1.69
CA THR A 75 -17.55 1.62 2.21
C THR A 75 -17.87 1.84 3.70
N ALA A 76 -18.57 0.94 4.35
CA ALA A 76 -18.88 1.03 5.78
C ALA A 76 -17.67 0.86 6.71
N ALA A 77 -16.55 0.30 6.20
CA ALA A 77 -15.33 0.03 6.98
C ALA A 77 -14.18 1.02 6.73
N ILE A 78 -14.33 1.91 5.74
CA ILE A 78 -13.24 2.83 5.32
C ILE A 78 -13.54 4.22 5.89
N SER A 79 -13.21 4.44 7.14
CA SER A 79 -13.28 5.75 7.80
C SER A 79 -11.95 6.51 7.66
N GLY A 80 -11.66 6.99 6.45
CA GLY A 80 -10.68 8.06 6.25
C GLY A 80 -11.40 9.40 6.06
N PRO A 81 -10.77 10.55 6.38
CA PRO A 81 -11.39 11.85 6.19
C PRO A 81 -11.69 12.07 4.70
N GLN A 82 -12.97 12.09 4.36
CA GLN A 82 -13.42 12.57 3.06
C GLN A 82 -13.42 14.09 3.13
N THR A 83 -12.43 14.73 2.52
CA THR A 83 -12.53 16.17 2.29
C THR A 83 -13.66 16.41 1.30
N SER A 84 -14.44 17.48 1.53
CA SER A 84 -15.65 17.83 0.76
C SER A 84 -15.41 18.02 -0.75
N GLU A 85 -14.19 18.14 -1.19
CA GLU A 85 -13.79 18.27 -2.60
C GLU A 85 -13.85 16.94 -3.38
N ASN A 86 -13.71 15.79 -2.71
CA ASN A 86 -13.72 14.49 -3.37
C ASN A 86 -15.11 13.96 -3.73
N ALA A 87 -16.17 14.53 -3.16
CA ALA A 87 -17.54 14.11 -3.44
C ALA A 87 -18.05 14.57 -4.83
N ALA A 88 -17.51 15.68 -5.35
CA ALA A 88 -17.99 16.27 -6.60
C ALA A 88 -17.51 15.51 -7.85
N HIS A 89 -16.36 14.83 -7.78
CA HIS A 89 -15.78 14.11 -8.94
C HIS A 89 -16.24 12.63 -9.05
N ALA A 90 -16.75 12.05 -7.96
CA ALA A 90 -17.27 10.68 -7.99
C ALA A 90 -18.65 10.56 -8.69
N ASN A 91 -19.38 11.67 -8.84
CA ASN A 91 -20.76 11.68 -9.36
C ASN A 91 -20.89 12.01 -10.85
N THR A 92 -19.82 12.31 -11.59
CA THR A 92 -19.92 12.75 -12.99
C THR A 92 -19.81 11.59 -14.01
N VAL A 93 -19.76 10.33 -13.56
CA VAL A 93 -19.91 9.15 -14.42
C VAL A 93 -21.19 8.42 -14.00
N GLN A 94 -22.30 9.11 -14.01
CA GLN A 94 -23.63 8.50 -13.96
C GLN A 94 -24.38 8.74 -15.27
N ASN A 95 -24.53 7.63 -15.98
CA ASN A 95 -25.71 7.25 -16.79
C ASN A 95 -26.32 8.23 -17.78
N THR A 96 -25.95 8.06 -19.04
CA THR A 96 -26.92 8.02 -20.13
C THR A 96 -26.59 6.83 -21.02
N ALA A 97 -27.13 5.67 -20.71
CA ALA A 97 -27.41 4.58 -21.67
C ALA A 97 -28.35 3.58 -21.02
N SER A 98 -29.50 3.45 -21.66
CA SER A 98 -30.57 2.48 -21.41
C SER A 98 -30.09 1.03 -21.56
N ASP A 99 -30.59 0.18 -20.67
CA ASP A 99 -30.83 -1.26 -20.80
C ASP A 99 -30.07 -2.06 -21.86
N SER A 100 -28.96 -2.68 -21.45
CA SER A 100 -28.64 -4.07 -21.80
C SER A 100 -27.70 -4.57 -20.71
N ALA A 101 -27.97 -5.75 -20.13
CA ALA A 101 -27.30 -6.34 -18.99
C ALA A 101 -25.77 -6.30 -19.13
N ALA A 102 -25.13 -5.33 -18.50
CA ALA A 102 -23.70 -5.33 -18.29
C ALA A 102 -23.37 -6.45 -17.28
N PRO A 103 -22.38 -7.33 -17.55
CA PRO A 103 -21.94 -8.28 -16.55
C PRO A 103 -21.49 -7.48 -15.32
N SER A 104 -22.09 -7.77 -14.16
CA SER A 104 -21.70 -7.20 -12.89
C SER A 104 -20.17 -7.35 -12.76
N SER A 105 -19.44 -6.24 -12.70
CA SER A 105 -18.01 -6.27 -12.43
C SER A 105 -17.84 -6.83 -11.01
N VAL A 106 -17.71 -8.15 -10.93
CA VAL A 106 -17.44 -8.85 -9.68
C VAL A 106 -16.08 -8.37 -9.22
N CYS A 107 -16.05 -7.58 -8.15
CA CYS A 107 -14.82 -7.28 -7.47
C CYS A 107 -14.25 -8.59 -6.93
N ASN A 108 -13.16 -9.02 -7.51
CA ASN A 108 -12.56 -10.32 -7.23
C ASN A 108 -11.54 -10.17 -6.08
N TYR A 109 -12.01 -9.76 -4.90
CA TYR A 109 -11.20 -9.76 -3.69
C TYR A 109 -11.65 -10.86 -2.73
N LYS A 110 -10.75 -11.28 -1.88
CA LYS A 110 -11.01 -12.24 -0.79
C LYS A 110 -10.99 -11.52 0.56
N GLU A 111 -11.99 -11.78 1.37
CA GLU A 111 -12.01 -11.33 2.76
C GLU A 111 -11.14 -12.26 3.61
N MET A 112 -10.23 -11.67 4.40
CA MET A 112 -9.36 -12.42 5.30
C MET A 112 -9.17 -11.65 6.60
N THR A 113 -9.05 -12.39 7.71
CA THR A 113 -8.61 -11.79 8.97
C THR A 113 -7.07 -11.69 9.01
N PRO A 114 -6.49 -10.75 9.78
CA PRO A 114 -5.04 -10.65 9.96
C PRO A 114 -4.41 -11.95 10.42
N SER A 115 -5.05 -12.67 11.34
CA SER A 115 -4.57 -13.96 11.83
C SER A 115 -4.59 -15.05 10.76
N ALA A 116 -5.55 -15.04 9.85
CA ALA A 116 -5.58 -15.97 8.72
C ALA A 116 -4.45 -15.68 7.73
N LEU A 117 -4.23 -14.38 7.43
CA LEU A 117 -3.21 -13.96 6.49
C LEU A 117 -1.80 -14.23 7.02
N ILE A 118 -1.51 -13.89 8.29
CA ILE A 118 -0.18 -14.15 8.87
C ILE A 118 0.12 -15.65 8.94
N ARG A 119 -0.86 -16.49 9.28
CA ARG A 119 -0.69 -17.96 9.24
C ARG A 119 -0.35 -18.47 7.84
N GLN A 120 -0.96 -17.90 6.80
CA GLN A 120 -0.64 -18.22 5.41
C GLN A 120 0.79 -17.80 5.08
N ALA A 121 1.19 -16.58 5.41
CA ALA A 121 2.51 -16.04 5.17
C ALA A 121 3.62 -16.86 5.88
N LEU A 122 3.41 -17.26 7.13
CA LEU A 122 4.38 -18.01 7.92
C LEU A 122 4.78 -19.38 7.31
N ARG A 123 3.96 -19.94 6.40
CA ARG A 123 4.33 -21.16 5.65
C ARG A 123 5.57 -20.95 4.77
N TYR A 124 5.83 -19.69 4.38
CA TYR A 124 6.95 -19.29 3.52
C TYR A 124 8.14 -18.74 4.31
N LYS A 125 8.06 -18.63 5.64
CA LYS A 125 9.08 -18.00 6.51
C LYS A 125 10.49 -18.56 6.27
N ARG A 126 10.63 -19.85 5.96
CA ARG A 126 11.92 -20.50 5.66
C ARG A 126 12.65 -19.94 4.43
N TYR A 127 11.94 -19.26 3.52
CA TYR A 127 12.51 -18.70 2.30
C TYR A 127 12.92 -17.23 2.44
N TRP A 128 12.56 -16.56 3.54
CA TRP A 128 12.77 -15.12 3.71
C TRP A 128 14.21 -14.75 4.10
N GLY A 129 15.02 -15.70 4.54
CA GLY A 129 16.35 -15.42 5.05
C GLY A 129 16.32 -14.46 6.25
N LYS A 130 17.32 -13.57 6.33
CA LYS A 130 17.44 -12.61 7.44
C LYS A 130 16.65 -11.32 7.22
N GLU A 131 16.48 -10.90 5.96
CA GLU A 131 15.92 -9.59 5.59
C GLU A 131 14.49 -9.66 5.08
N GLY A 132 14.05 -10.83 4.65
CA GLY A 132 12.72 -11.03 4.11
C GLY A 132 11.61 -10.93 5.16
N GLY A 133 10.36 -11.09 4.69
CA GLY A 133 9.19 -10.96 5.56
C GLY A 133 7.90 -10.75 4.78
N ILE A 134 7.03 -9.89 5.27
CA ILE A 134 5.80 -9.52 4.57
C ILE A 134 5.86 -8.09 4.03
N THR A 135 5.28 -7.89 2.85
CA THR A 135 5.01 -6.57 2.28
C THR A 135 3.52 -6.44 2.02
N VAL A 136 2.94 -5.32 2.41
CA VAL A 136 1.56 -5.00 2.06
C VAL A 136 1.56 -3.82 1.12
N SER A 137 0.95 -4.05 -0.04
CA SER A 137 0.83 -3.17 -1.20
C SER A 137 -0.59 -3.24 -1.76
N GLY A 138 -0.79 -2.98 -3.05
CA GLY A 138 -2.04 -3.22 -3.76
C GLY A 138 -2.63 -1.99 -4.40
N GLY A 139 -3.85 -1.61 -3.97
CA GLY A 139 -4.41 -0.29 -4.20
C GLY A 139 -3.70 0.73 -3.31
N GLU A 140 -4.30 1.08 -2.18
CA GLU A 140 -3.67 1.91 -1.15
C GLU A 140 -3.90 1.26 0.22
N PRO A 141 -2.87 0.65 0.83
CA PRO A 141 -3.00 -0.07 2.09
C PRO A 141 -3.51 0.77 3.26
N LEU A 142 -3.17 2.06 3.29
CA LEU A 142 -3.60 2.96 4.36
C LEU A 142 -5.11 3.19 4.41
N LEU A 143 -5.85 2.80 3.36
CA LEU A 143 -7.32 2.77 3.40
C LEU A 143 -7.88 1.64 4.28
N GLN A 144 -7.06 0.64 4.60
CA GLN A 144 -7.42 -0.47 5.48
C GLN A 144 -6.56 -0.46 6.75
N ILE A 145 -6.36 0.72 7.34
CA ILE A 145 -5.39 0.96 8.42
C ILE A 145 -5.65 0.11 9.68
N ASP A 146 -6.90 -0.19 10.01
CA ASP A 146 -7.24 -1.05 11.15
C ASP A 146 -6.77 -2.49 10.94
N PHE A 147 -6.99 -3.01 9.72
CA PHE A 147 -6.48 -4.32 9.33
C PHE A 147 -4.94 -4.35 9.31
N MET A 148 -4.31 -3.29 8.80
CA MET A 148 -2.86 -3.15 8.74
C MET A 148 -2.23 -3.14 10.13
N ASN A 149 -2.82 -2.42 11.09
CA ASN A 149 -2.35 -2.37 12.47
C ASN A 149 -2.30 -3.75 13.10
N GLU A 150 -3.39 -4.50 12.99
CA GLU A 150 -3.46 -5.85 13.57
C GLU A 150 -2.51 -6.82 12.85
N LEU A 151 -2.43 -6.76 11.52
CA LEU A 151 -1.54 -7.61 10.73
C LEU A 151 -0.06 -7.36 11.07
N PHE A 152 0.38 -6.10 11.15
CA PHE A 152 1.78 -5.77 11.42
C PHE A 152 2.17 -6.05 12.88
N ARG A 153 1.24 -5.85 13.82
CA ARG A 153 1.42 -6.30 15.20
C ARG A 153 1.67 -7.81 15.28
N LEU A 154 0.82 -8.61 14.63
CA LEU A 154 0.97 -10.07 14.56
C LEU A 154 2.28 -10.48 13.84
N ALA A 155 2.67 -9.78 12.79
CA ALA A 155 3.94 -10.03 12.11
C ALA A 155 5.13 -9.82 13.06
N LYS A 156 5.16 -8.69 13.78
CA LYS A 156 6.20 -8.37 14.76
C LYS A 156 6.27 -9.40 15.89
N GLU A 157 5.14 -9.83 16.42
CA GLU A 157 5.05 -10.88 17.46
C GLU A 157 5.63 -12.23 16.98
N ASN A 158 5.55 -12.49 15.68
CA ASN A 158 6.15 -13.69 15.06
C ASN A 158 7.60 -13.50 14.58
N GLY A 159 8.22 -12.35 14.89
CA GLY A 159 9.58 -12.01 14.45
C GLY A 159 9.69 -11.91 12.93
N VAL A 160 8.69 -11.30 12.28
CA VAL A 160 8.61 -11.13 10.83
C VAL A 160 8.80 -9.66 10.48
N GLY A 161 9.74 -9.38 9.55
CA GLY A 161 9.97 -8.04 9.01
C GLY A 161 8.77 -7.55 8.18
N THR A 162 8.39 -6.28 8.39
CA THR A 162 7.21 -5.67 7.76
C THR A 162 7.62 -4.55 6.82
N VAL A 163 7.02 -4.48 5.65
CA VAL A 163 7.14 -3.38 4.69
C VAL A 163 5.75 -2.88 4.31
N LEU A 164 5.56 -1.58 4.43
CA LEU A 164 4.40 -0.86 3.91
C LEU A 164 4.78 -0.25 2.56
N ASP A 165 4.11 -0.68 1.49
CA ASP A 165 4.24 -0.13 0.14
C ASP A 165 3.02 0.74 -0.18
N THR A 166 3.20 2.05 -0.26
CA THR A 166 2.10 3.03 -0.29
C THR A 166 2.45 4.26 -1.13
N ALA A 167 1.42 4.89 -1.66
CA ALA A 167 1.54 6.24 -2.19
C ALA A 167 1.43 7.32 -1.10
N GLY A 168 0.97 6.98 0.11
CA GLY A 168 0.84 7.92 1.22
C GLY A 168 -0.28 8.96 1.07
N GLN A 169 -1.14 8.83 0.05
CA GLN A 169 -2.19 9.82 -0.25
C GLN A 169 -3.20 10.02 0.89
N PRO A 170 -3.62 8.99 1.65
CA PRO A 170 -4.55 9.17 2.77
C PRO A 170 -3.98 9.92 3.98
N PHE A 171 -2.69 10.25 3.99
CA PHE A 171 -2.04 10.87 5.12
C PHE A 171 -2.74 12.16 5.57
N THR A 172 -3.01 12.25 6.86
CA THR A 172 -3.44 13.45 7.57
C THR A 172 -2.96 13.37 9.02
N ARG A 173 -2.77 14.51 9.66
CA ARG A 173 -2.49 14.59 11.11
C ARG A 173 -3.77 14.67 11.95
N GLU A 174 -4.91 14.44 11.36
CA GLU A 174 -6.20 14.45 12.05
C GLU A 174 -6.56 13.06 12.59
N ASP A 175 -7.12 13.03 13.79
CA ASP A 175 -7.66 11.81 14.38
C ASP A 175 -9.05 11.47 13.79
N PRO A 176 -9.41 10.18 13.75
CA PRO A 176 -8.69 9.04 14.34
C PRO A 176 -7.57 8.43 13.46
N PHE A 177 -7.34 8.96 12.25
CA PHE A 177 -6.37 8.38 11.32
C PHE A 177 -4.94 8.50 11.85
N PHE A 178 -4.57 9.67 12.40
CA PHE A 178 -3.20 9.93 12.82
C PHE A 178 -2.76 9.02 13.98
N SER A 179 -3.61 8.83 14.98
CA SER A 179 -3.36 7.88 16.08
C SER A 179 -3.15 6.45 15.54
N LYS A 180 -4.02 6.00 14.63
CA LYS A 180 -3.90 4.67 14.01
C LYS A 180 -2.62 4.53 13.17
N LEU A 181 -2.22 5.60 12.47
CA LEU A 181 -0.98 5.61 11.70
C LEU A 181 0.25 5.54 12.62
N THR A 182 0.22 6.23 13.75
CA THR A 182 1.30 6.16 14.75
C THR A 182 1.48 4.74 15.25
N ASP A 183 0.40 4.05 15.62
CA ASP A 183 0.43 2.65 16.05
C ASP A 183 0.97 1.73 14.93
N LEU A 184 0.57 1.97 13.68
CA LEU A 184 1.06 1.23 12.52
C LEU A 184 2.57 1.40 12.35
N MET A 185 3.07 2.63 12.48
CA MET A 185 4.51 2.91 12.34
C MET A 185 5.36 2.21 13.40
N GLU A 186 4.86 1.97 14.61
CA GLU A 186 5.58 1.19 15.64
C GLU A 186 5.89 -0.24 15.19
N ASN A 187 5.04 -0.81 14.34
CA ASN A 187 5.12 -2.17 13.85
C ASN A 187 5.62 -2.27 12.39
N THR A 188 5.92 -1.13 11.75
CA THR A 188 6.44 -1.05 10.39
C THR A 188 7.96 -1.00 10.40
N GLY A 189 8.62 -1.93 9.71
CA GLY A 189 10.08 -1.95 9.60
C GLY A 189 10.62 -0.99 8.53
N LEU A 190 9.92 -0.89 7.41
CA LEU A 190 10.30 -0.07 6.25
C LEU A 190 9.02 0.46 5.56
N VAL A 191 9.08 1.69 5.08
CA VAL A 191 8.06 2.24 4.17
C VAL A 191 8.67 2.38 2.77
N MET A 192 8.02 1.80 1.76
CA MET A 192 8.28 2.08 0.35
C MET A 192 7.26 3.13 -0.07
N LEU A 193 7.75 4.32 -0.41
CA LEU A 193 6.91 5.48 -0.73
C LEU A 193 7.08 5.90 -2.17
N ASP A 194 5.97 5.98 -2.90
CA ASP A 194 5.97 6.44 -4.27
C ASP A 194 5.92 7.97 -4.37
N LEU A 195 6.95 8.60 -4.94
CA LEU A 195 6.93 9.99 -5.36
C LEU A 195 6.68 10.07 -6.87
N LYS A 196 5.44 10.41 -7.25
CA LYS A 196 5.00 10.28 -8.64
C LYS A 196 5.26 11.52 -9.48
N HIS A 197 5.20 12.70 -8.91
CA HIS A 197 5.60 13.99 -9.51
C HIS A 197 5.79 15.03 -8.40
N ILE A 198 6.76 15.95 -8.56
CA ILE A 198 7.01 16.98 -7.54
C ILE A 198 6.04 18.16 -7.63
N ASP A 199 5.64 18.52 -8.84
CA ASP A 199 4.67 19.58 -9.08
C ASP A 199 3.25 19.09 -8.72
N PRO A 200 2.47 19.82 -7.89
CA PRO A 200 1.18 19.37 -7.42
C PRO A 200 0.12 19.29 -8.51
N GLU A 201 0.15 20.18 -9.52
CA GLU A 201 -0.83 20.19 -10.60
C GLU A 201 -0.54 19.08 -11.62
N LYS A 202 0.73 18.88 -12.00
CA LYS A 202 1.14 17.74 -12.82
C LYS A 202 0.85 16.41 -12.10
N HIS A 203 1.07 16.35 -10.78
CA HIS A 203 0.71 15.19 -9.96
C HIS A 203 -0.81 14.95 -9.98
N ARG A 204 -1.62 16.00 -9.85
CA ARG A 204 -3.08 15.92 -9.94
C ARG A 204 -3.54 15.41 -11.31
N ALA A 205 -2.95 15.92 -12.39
CA ALA A 205 -3.24 15.47 -13.76
C ALA A 205 -2.84 14.00 -13.98
N LEU A 206 -1.80 13.52 -13.29
CA LEU A 206 -1.31 12.15 -13.38
C LEU A 206 -2.11 11.14 -12.55
N THR A 207 -2.59 11.56 -11.38
CA THR A 207 -3.10 10.62 -10.34
C THR A 207 -4.51 10.94 -9.85
N GLY A 208 -5.07 12.09 -10.19
CA GLY A 208 -6.33 12.61 -9.68
C GLY A 208 -6.21 13.37 -8.35
N HIS A 209 -5.04 13.42 -7.71
CA HIS A 209 -4.82 14.06 -6.41
C HIS A 209 -3.55 14.92 -6.41
N SER A 210 -3.53 15.97 -5.57
CA SER A 210 -2.31 16.71 -5.24
C SER A 210 -1.32 15.79 -4.50
N ASN A 211 -0.02 16.14 -4.53
CA ASN A 211 1.04 15.44 -3.81
C ASN A 211 1.28 15.95 -2.38
N GLU A 212 0.54 16.95 -1.92
CA GLU A 212 0.78 17.61 -0.63
C GLU A 212 0.79 16.64 0.54
N ASN A 213 -0.22 15.74 0.60
CA ASN A 213 -0.31 14.71 1.64
C ASN A 213 0.88 13.73 1.57
N ILE A 214 1.31 13.38 0.37
CA ILE A 214 2.42 12.45 0.13
C ILE A 214 3.73 13.05 0.65
N LEU A 215 4.01 14.30 0.29
CA LEU A 215 5.20 15.03 0.75
C LEU A 215 5.14 15.28 2.27
N ALA A 216 3.96 15.57 2.81
CA ALA A 216 3.75 15.69 4.26
C ALA A 216 4.00 14.35 4.98
N PHE A 217 3.57 13.23 4.38
CA PHE A 217 3.84 11.89 4.91
C PHE A 217 5.35 11.58 4.93
N ALA A 218 6.07 11.87 3.84
CA ALA A 218 7.52 11.71 3.80
C ALA A 218 8.23 12.51 4.91
N ARG A 219 7.80 13.78 5.15
CA ARG A 219 8.33 14.59 6.25
C ARG A 219 8.00 13.99 7.63
N TYR A 220 6.78 13.50 7.83
CA TYR A 220 6.42 12.82 9.07
C TYR A 220 7.28 11.56 9.30
N LEU A 221 7.49 10.74 8.29
CA LEU A 221 8.38 9.58 8.39
C LEU A 221 9.81 10.00 8.74
N ASN A 222 10.28 11.14 8.23
CA ASN A 222 11.58 11.70 8.59
C ASN A 222 11.62 12.19 10.04
N GLU A 223 10.56 12.86 10.52
CA GLU A 223 10.44 13.32 11.92
C GLU A 223 10.57 12.15 12.90
N ILE A 224 9.97 11.00 12.60
CA ILE A 224 10.01 9.81 13.48
C ILE A 224 11.19 8.87 13.17
N GLY A 225 12.07 9.24 12.24
CA GLY A 225 13.24 8.44 11.83
C GLY A 225 12.89 7.10 11.19
N LYS A 226 11.69 6.96 10.58
CA LYS A 226 11.25 5.72 9.96
C LYS A 226 12.02 5.49 8.65
N PRO A 227 12.73 4.35 8.47
CA PRO A 227 13.41 4.05 7.22
C PRO A 227 12.46 4.08 6.02
N MET A 228 12.90 4.73 4.94
CA MET A 228 12.15 4.81 3.68
C MET A 228 12.98 4.34 2.49
N TRP A 229 12.32 3.64 1.56
CA TRP A 229 12.73 3.56 0.16
C TRP A 229 11.79 4.45 -0.65
N ILE A 230 12.37 5.24 -1.55
CA ILE A 230 11.60 6.10 -2.44
C ILE A 230 11.56 5.43 -3.80
N ARG A 231 10.37 5.40 -4.42
CA ARG A 231 10.19 4.87 -5.77
C ARG A 231 9.62 5.94 -6.68
N HIS A 232 10.16 6.01 -7.88
CA HIS A 232 9.70 6.91 -8.92
C HIS A 232 9.50 6.16 -10.23
N VAL A 233 8.29 6.16 -10.77
CA VAL A 233 8.00 5.56 -12.07
C VAL A 233 8.35 6.57 -13.16
N LEU A 234 9.31 6.21 -14.02
CA LEU A 234 9.80 7.03 -15.12
C LEU A 234 8.94 6.81 -16.37
N VAL A 235 8.04 7.74 -16.65
CA VAL A 235 7.13 7.71 -17.80
C VAL A 235 7.56 8.80 -18.80
N PRO A 236 8.00 8.44 -20.02
CA PRO A 236 8.44 9.41 -21.03
C PRO A 236 7.39 10.47 -21.34
N GLY A 237 7.81 11.74 -21.31
CA GLY A 237 6.96 12.90 -21.56
C GLY A 237 5.93 13.20 -20.45
N VAL A 238 6.02 12.51 -19.29
CA VAL A 238 5.07 12.68 -18.18
C VAL A 238 5.78 12.92 -16.84
N THR A 239 6.79 12.11 -16.51
CA THR A 239 7.51 12.19 -15.23
C THR A 239 9.02 12.27 -15.38
N ASP A 240 9.53 12.22 -16.62
CA ASP A 240 10.95 12.13 -16.96
C ASP A 240 11.61 13.48 -17.24
N ASP A 241 10.87 14.60 -17.12
CA ASP A 241 11.43 15.93 -17.32
C ASP A 241 12.40 16.33 -16.19
N ASP A 242 13.45 17.10 -16.55
CA ASP A 242 14.51 17.50 -15.62
C ASP A 242 14.00 18.31 -14.44
N GLU A 243 13.00 19.15 -14.64
CA GLU A 243 12.42 19.97 -13.58
C GLU A 243 11.81 19.07 -12.49
N ASN A 244 11.09 18.02 -12.91
CA ASN A 244 10.52 17.04 -11.99
C ASN A 244 11.62 16.27 -11.24
N LEU A 245 12.60 15.72 -11.97
CA LEU A 245 13.65 14.88 -11.38
C LEU A 245 14.52 15.68 -10.41
N HIS A 246 14.97 16.88 -10.79
CA HIS A 246 15.72 17.77 -9.88
C HIS A 246 14.88 18.25 -8.70
N GLY A 247 13.58 18.52 -8.92
CA GLY A 247 12.67 18.87 -7.84
C GLY A 247 12.48 17.76 -6.84
N ILE A 248 12.33 16.49 -7.29
CA ILE A 248 12.31 15.32 -6.42
C ILE A 248 13.65 15.22 -5.67
N ARG A 249 14.80 15.34 -6.35
CA ARG A 249 16.11 15.27 -5.71
C ARG A 249 16.26 16.33 -4.61
N ALA A 250 15.92 17.58 -4.91
CA ALA A 250 15.96 18.66 -3.94
C ALA A 250 15.06 18.40 -2.71
N PHE A 251 13.89 17.79 -2.92
CA PHE A 251 13.04 17.36 -1.81
C PHE A 251 13.70 16.24 -1.01
N LEU A 252 14.26 15.23 -1.65
CA LEU A 252 14.94 14.10 -0.97
C LEU A 252 16.14 14.58 -0.15
N ASP A 253 16.86 15.62 -0.59
CA ASP A 253 17.98 16.22 0.15
C ASP A 253 17.57 16.84 1.49
N THR A 254 16.27 17.11 1.68
CA THR A 254 15.73 17.55 2.99
C THR A 254 15.46 16.41 3.96
N LEU A 255 15.59 15.15 3.54
CA LEU A 255 15.25 13.95 4.32
C LEU A 255 16.52 13.18 4.70
N SER A 256 16.63 12.72 5.94
CA SER A 256 17.79 12.00 6.45
C SER A 256 17.61 10.48 6.57
N ASN A 257 16.38 10.00 6.41
CA ASN A 257 15.99 8.61 6.65
C ASN A 257 15.74 7.79 5.38
N VAL A 258 15.99 8.37 4.21
CA VAL A 258 15.93 7.65 2.93
C VAL A 258 17.11 6.67 2.85
N LYS A 259 16.81 5.38 2.66
CA LYS A 259 17.79 4.30 2.58
C LYS A 259 18.07 3.85 1.14
N LYS A 260 17.13 4.09 0.23
CA LYS A 260 17.24 3.75 -1.18
C LYS A 260 16.30 4.63 -1.99
N VAL A 261 16.73 4.95 -3.19
CA VAL A 261 15.88 5.51 -4.24
C VAL A 261 15.86 4.52 -5.40
N GLU A 262 14.71 4.30 -6.00
CA GLU A 262 14.53 3.38 -7.14
C GLU A 262 13.80 4.10 -8.26
N VAL A 263 14.41 4.11 -9.45
CA VAL A 263 13.74 4.47 -10.68
C VAL A 263 13.11 3.22 -11.28
N LEU A 264 11.80 3.25 -11.46
CA LEU A 264 11.03 2.16 -12.04
C LEU A 264 10.68 2.50 -13.49
N PRO A 265 11.29 1.85 -14.50
CA PRO A 265 10.94 2.10 -15.89
C PRO A 265 9.47 1.77 -16.16
N TYR A 266 8.73 2.73 -16.74
CA TYR A 266 7.38 2.49 -17.21
C TYR A 266 7.34 1.32 -18.20
N HIS A 267 6.32 0.48 -18.11
CA HIS A 267 6.06 -0.59 -19.05
C HIS A 267 4.55 -0.85 -19.23
N THR A 268 4.19 -1.54 -20.29
CA THR A 268 2.80 -1.71 -20.74
C THR A 268 2.15 -3.02 -20.26
N LEU A 269 2.81 -3.80 -19.40
CA LEU A 269 2.33 -5.12 -18.96
C LEU A 269 0.96 -5.12 -18.28
N GLY A 270 0.51 -3.99 -17.73
CA GLY A 270 -0.80 -3.85 -17.07
C GLY A 270 -1.96 -3.48 -18.01
N ILE A 271 -1.72 -3.18 -19.29
CA ILE A 271 -2.75 -2.63 -20.21
C ILE A 271 -3.95 -3.55 -20.35
N TYR A 272 -3.75 -4.86 -20.43
CA TYR A 272 -4.83 -5.84 -20.55
C TYR A 272 -5.89 -5.72 -19.43
N LYS A 273 -5.51 -5.24 -18.25
CA LYS A 273 -6.45 -5.01 -17.14
C LYS A 273 -7.35 -3.81 -17.41
N TRP A 274 -6.80 -2.73 -17.99
CA TRP A 274 -7.57 -1.57 -18.40
C TRP A 274 -8.61 -1.94 -19.47
N GLU A 275 -8.18 -2.74 -20.46
CA GLU A 275 -9.07 -3.25 -21.52
C GLU A 275 -10.18 -4.12 -20.93
N SER A 276 -9.85 -5.05 -20.03
CA SER A 276 -10.83 -5.93 -19.39
C SER A 276 -11.85 -5.17 -18.53
N LEU A 277 -11.41 -4.05 -17.91
CA LEU A 277 -12.26 -3.13 -17.16
C LEU A 277 -12.99 -2.12 -18.04
N ARG A 278 -12.71 -2.09 -19.36
CA ARG A 278 -13.24 -1.10 -20.31
C ARG A 278 -12.92 0.35 -19.91
N ILE A 279 -11.78 0.57 -19.31
CA ILE A 279 -11.27 1.89 -18.93
C ILE A 279 -10.27 2.35 -20.01
N PRO A 280 -10.45 3.53 -20.63
CA PRO A 280 -9.50 4.04 -21.61
C PRO A 280 -8.10 4.19 -21.03
N TYR A 281 -7.10 3.56 -21.67
CA TYR A 281 -5.69 3.72 -21.27
C TYR A 281 -5.08 4.90 -22.00
N THR A 282 -4.78 5.97 -21.25
CA THR A 282 -4.36 7.26 -21.83
C THR A 282 -2.89 7.32 -22.25
N LEU A 283 -2.08 6.33 -21.87
CA LEU A 283 -0.66 6.21 -22.20
C LEU A 283 -0.38 5.12 -23.25
N LYS A 284 -1.38 4.75 -24.06
CA LYS A 284 -1.26 3.67 -25.05
C LYS A 284 -0.18 3.91 -26.11
N ASP A 285 0.09 5.20 -26.41
CA ASP A 285 1.06 5.63 -27.42
C ASP A 285 2.41 6.09 -26.78
N VAL A 286 2.62 5.79 -25.49
CA VAL A 286 3.86 6.09 -24.78
C VAL A 286 4.71 4.82 -24.71
N ASP A 287 5.86 4.87 -25.37
CA ASP A 287 6.84 3.79 -25.31
C ASP A 287 7.53 3.72 -23.94
N PRO A 288 8.05 2.55 -23.52
CA PRO A 288 8.93 2.45 -22.36
C PRO A 288 10.15 3.38 -22.47
N PRO A 289 10.68 3.89 -21.35
CA PRO A 289 11.86 4.75 -21.37
C PRO A 289 13.08 3.99 -21.92
N THR A 290 13.97 4.72 -22.59
CA THR A 290 15.24 4.15 -23.04
C THR A 290 16.18 3.88 -21.86
N ALA A 291 17.14 2.97 -22.03
CA ALA A 291 18.15 2.73 -20.99
C ALA A 291 18.94 3.99 -20.64
N GLU A 292 19.15 4.88 -21.61
CA GLU A 292 19.85 6.17 -21.41
C GLU A 292 19.01 7.11 -20.54
N SER A 293 17.68 7.23 -20.79
CA SER A 293 16.80 8.07 -19.97
C SER A 293 16.65 7.51 -18.55
N VAL A 294 16.62 6.19 -18.38
CA VAL A 294 16.62 5.56 -17.05
C VAL A 294 17.91 5.90 -16.30
N LYS A 295 19.07 5.67 -16.92
CA LYS A 295 20.37 5.98 -16.32
C LYS A 295 20.48 7.46 -15.93
N ARG A 296 20.04 8.38 -16.80
CA ARG A 296 20.02 9.80 -16.48
C ARG A 296 19.14 10.11 -15.26
N ALA A 297 17.95 9.52 -15.16
CA ALA A 297 17.07 9.70 -14.03
C ALA A 297 17.70 9.13 -12.73
N GLU A 298 18.35 7.98 -12.80
CA GLU A 298 19.11 7.39 -11.69
C GLU A 298 20.24 8.31 -11.22
N GLU A 299 21.02 8.87 -12.15
CA GLU A 299 22.09 9.83 -11.83
C GLU A 299 21.56 11.09 -11.13
N ILE A 300 20.46 11.67 -11.61
CA ILE A 300 19.85 12.86 -11.02
C ILE A 300 19.28 12.54 -9.63
N LEU A 301 18.59 11.41 -9.48
CA LEU A 301 17.94 11.03 -8.22
C LEU A 301 18.92 10.45 -7.19
N GLY A 302 20.13 10.06 -7.62
CA GLY A 302 21.17 9.53 -6.74
C GLY A 302 20.90 8.06 -6.34
N CYS A 303 20.48 7.24 -7.30
CA CYS A 303 20.22 5.80 -7.11
C CYS A 303 21.52 4.97 -7.17
#